data_788bca7d16c590112bf9501438df89aa
#
_entry.id   788bca7d16c590112bf9501438df89aa
#
_cell.length_a   1.000
_cell.length_b   1.000
_cell.length_c   1.000
_cell.angle_alpha   90.00
_cell.angle_beta   90.00
_cell.angle_gamma   90.00
#
_symmetry.space_group_name_H-M   'P 1'
#
loop_
_entity.id
_entity.type
_entity.pdbx_description
1 polymer ?
#
loop_
_entity_poly.entity_id
_entity_poly.type
_entity_poly.pdbx_seq_one_letter_code
_entity_poly.pdbx_strand_id
1 'polypeptide(L)'
;MSCNSTYSTSSSNTTETPCDQVQNSSMTRDSPKNEGASGAARRKSREWWLHVGLLCIPLVAVYLHIPPPELSSALNTWRSSGHFFTFRGNDIFYKESFGVVGSSDVLLLLHGFPTSSYDWYKIWDSLTLRFNRVIALDFLGFGFSDKPASVVEALIAHLGLSEQRINVLSHDYGDTVALELLYRSDHNRTGHITINSLCLSNGGIFPETHHPRFMQKVLKDSGIISPLLTRLINFQLFSRGIRDVFGPYTQPTEAEFWDMWTGIRFNDGNLVMDSILQYINQRLKHRDRWVGALTSTSTPLHMIYGPLDPVNPHPQFIQLYWKLVQRSTVSVLDEHVSHYPQLEDPTGFIKAYLSFINSF
;
A
#
# COMPACT_ATOMS: atom_id res chain seq x y z
N MET A 1 -48.76 25.03 22.78
CA MET A 1 -49.19 24.17 23.89
C MET A 1 -47.86 23.55 24.40
N SER A 2 -47.11 24.18 25.26
CA SER A 2 -47.30 24.51 26.69
C SER A 2 -47.42 23.26 27.55
N CYS A 3 -46.45 23.00 28.33
CA CYS A 3 -46.20 22.96 29.77
C CYS A 3 -45.03 21.98 30.02
N ASN A 4 -43.86 22.35 30.53
CA ASN A 4 -43.49 22.92 31.86
C ASN A 4 -43.85 22.06 33.07
N SER A 5 -42.87 21.66 33.83
CA SER A 5 -42.59 21.93 35.27
C SER A 5 -41.63 20.90 35.82
N THR A 6 -40.46 21.20 36.27
CA THR A 6 -39.93 21.94 37.45
C THR A 6 -40.20 21.29 38.82
N TYR A 7 -39.13 21.42 39.63
CA TYR A 7 -39.02 21.42 41.11
C TYR A 7 -38.82 20.06 41.79
N SER A 8 -38.03 19.94 42.86
CA SER A 8 -37.15 20.81 43.67
C SER A 8 -36.54 19.92 44.78
N THR A 9 -35.31 20.22 45.14
CA THR A 9 -34.73 20.66 46.42
C THR A 9 -35.25 20.09 47.73
N SER A 10 -34.31 19.72 48.58
CA SER A 10 -34.06 20.19 49.97
C SER A 10 -33.24 19.13 50.72
N SER A 11 -32.05 19.38 51.21
CA SER A 11 -31.54 20.21 52.30
C SER A 11 -31.97 19.75 53.70
N SER A 12 -30.98 19.67 54.50
CA SER A 12 -30.78 20.05 55.91
C SER A 12 -30.28 18.94 56.80
N ASN A 13 -29.12 19.12 57.32
CA ASN A 13 -28.71 19.84 58.55
C ASN A 13 -28.67 19.01 59.82
N THR A 14 -27.50 19.06 60.40
CA THR A 14 -27.06 19.38 61.80
C THR A 14 -27.15 18.20 62.80
N THR A 15 -26.22 17.95 63.68
CA THR A 15 -25.57 18.79 64.71
C THR A 15 -24.44 17.99 65.41
N GLU A 16 -23.32 18.65 65.66
CA GLU A 16 -22.61 18.96 66.93
C GLU A 16 -22.19 17.85 67.89
N THR A 17 -20.91 17.83 68.08
CA THR A 17 -19.97 17.64 69.22
C THR A 17 -20.55 17.59 70.67
N PRO A 18 -19.81 17.22 71.75
CA PRO A 18 -18.37 17.37 71.99
C PRO A 18 -17.67 16.32 72.91
N CYS A 19 -16.34 16.47 73.01
CA CYS A 19 -15.39 16.30 74.14
C CYS A 19 -15.38 15.03 74.99
N ASP A 20 -14.22 14.37 75.06
CA ASP A 20 -13.41 14.44 76.30
C ASP A 20 -11.98 13.95 76.11
N GLN A 21 -11.08 14.68 76.75
CA GLN A 21 -9.63 14.43 76.85
C GLN A 21 -9.35 13.28 77.80
N VAL A 22 -8.41 12.40 77.45
CA VAL A 22 -7.52 11.79 78.45
C VAL A 22 -6.10 11.68 77.86
N GLN A 23 -5.20 12.45 78.44
CA GLN A 23 -3.76 12.31 78.32
C GLN A 23 -3.34 10.92 78.85
N ASN A 24 -2.46 10.23 78.13
CA ASN A 24 -1.36 9.55 78.81
C ASN A 24 -0.11 9.35 77.92
N SER A 25 0.95 9.64 78.53
CA SER A 25 2.33 9.78 78.13
C SER A 25 3.02 8.53 77.59
N SER A 26 3.99 8.83 76.72
CA SER A 26 5.33 8.24 76.59
C SER A 26 5.47 6.79 76.17
N MET A 27 6.06 6.59 74.98
CA MET A 27 7.35 5.89 74.81
C MET A 27 7.80 5.99 73.35
N THR A 28 8.77 6.80 73.09
CA THR A 28 9.57 6.81 71.87
C THR A 28 10.28 5.49 71.74
N ARG A 29 9.95 4.73 70.67
CA ARG A 29 10.81 3.68 70.15
C ARG A 29 11.25 4.15 68.75
N ASP A 30 12.45 4.67 68.70
CA ASP A 30 13.18 4.85 67.43
C ASP A 30 13.36 3.50 66.73
N SER A 31 12.65 3.34 65.62
CA SER A 31 12.94 2.28 64.67
C SER A 31 13.94 2.83 63.66
N PRO A 32 15.07 2.18 63.41
CA PRO A 32 16.02 2.67 62.42
C PRO A 32 15.37 2.62 61.02
N LYS A 33 15.28 3.79 60.36
CA LYS A 33 14.88 3.92 59.00
C LYS A 33 15.83 3.12 58.11
N ASN A 34 15.32 2.12 57.47
CA ASN A 34 16.03 1.24 56.53
C ASN A 34 16.14 1.95 55.18
N GLU A 35 16.84 3.09 55.12
CA GLU A 35 17.05 3.88 53.90
C GLU A 35 18.18 3.31 52.99
N GLY A 36 18.97 2.36 53.49
CA GLY A 36 20.10 1.79 52.74
C GLY A 36 19.71 0.70 51.73
N ALA A 37 18.62 -0.07 51.96
CA ALA A 37 18.27 -1.20 51.11
C ALA A 37 17.53 -0.79 49.83
N SER A 38 16.76 0.29 49.89
CA SER A 38 16.02 0.79 48.70
C SER A 38 16.96 1.47 47.65
N GLY A 39 17.99 2.15 48.12
CA GLY A 39 18.98 2.81 47.24
C GLY A 39 19.88 1.82 46.50
N ALA A 40 20.30 0.76 47.16
CA ALA A 40 21.16 -0.28 46.56
C ALA A 40 20.41 -1.14 45.52
N ALA A 41 19.14 -1.48 45.78
CA ALA A 41 18.28 -2.21 44.82
C ALA A 41 18.00 -1.37 43.56
N ARG A 42 17.74 -0.06 43.74
CA ARG A 42 17.48 0.87 42.62
C ARG A 42 18.73 1.14 41.77
N ARG A 43 19.91 1.17 42.38
CA ARG A 43 21.21 1.31 41.71
C ARG A 43 21.55 0.05 40.91
N LYS A 44 21.39 -1.17 41.50
CA LYS A 44 21.59 -2.45 40.80
C LYS A 44 20.64 -2.63 39.62
N SER A 45 19.37 -2.25 39.76
CA SER A 45 18.40 -2.26 38.68
C SER A 45 18.82 -1.32 37.54
N ARG A 46 19.29 -0.10 37.85
CA ARG A 46 19.75 0.87 36.84
C ARG A 46 21.01 0.40 36.12
N GLU A 47 21.94 -0.21 36.80
CA GLU A 47 23.16 -0.79 36.21
C GLU A 47 22.82 -1.98 35.31
N TRP A 48 21.86 -2.83 35.68
CA TRP A 48 21.39 -3.93 34.85
C TRP A 48 20.75 -3.43 33.56
N TRP A 49 19.90 -2.41 33.62
CA TRP A 49 19.29 -1.80 32.41
C TRP A 49 20.32 -1.15 31.51
N LEU A 50 21.37 -0.57 32.05
CA LEU A 50 22.49 -0.05 31.26
C LEU A 50 23.24 -1.16 30.51
N HIS A 51 23.50 -2.30 31.17
CA HIS A 51 24.14 -3.44 30.52
C HIS A 51 23.24 -4.06 29.44
N VAL A 52 21.94 -4.18 29.70
CA VAL A 52 20.96 -4.64 28.71
C VAL A 52 20.93 -3.67 27.53
N GLY A 53 20.89 -2.37 27.78
CA GLY A 53 20.94 -1.35 26.72
C GLY A 53 22.19 -1.43 25.87
N LEU A 54 23.37 -1.56 26.52
CA LEU A 54 24.65 -1.72 25.83
C LEU A 54 24.73 -3.00 24.99
N LEU A 55 24.06 -4.07 25.40
CA LEU A 55 23.97 -5.33 24.67
C LEU A 55 22.98 -5.25 23.52
N CYS A 56 21.89 -4.47 23.66
CA CYS A 56 20.90 -4.26 22.62
C CYS A 56 21.42 -3.40 21.47
N ILE A 57 22.29 -2.42 21.72
CA ILE A 57 22.83 -1.54 20.67
C ILE A 57 23.50 -2.32 19.53
N PRO A 58 24.49 -3.22 19.78
CA PRO A 58 25.10 -3.99 18.70
C PRO A 58 24.11 -4.94 18.01
N LEU A 59 23.15 -5.52 18.74
CA LEU A 59 22.11 -6.37 18.15
C LEU A 59 21.22 -5.59 17.19
N VAL A 60 20.80 -4.39 17.59
CA VAL A 60 20.03 -3.49 16.72
C VAL A 60 20.87 -3.04 15.53
N ALA A 61 22.15 -2.73 15.75
CA ALA A 61 23.05 -2.37 14.65
C ALA A 61 23.19 -3.51 13.63
N VAL A 62 23.42 -4.74 14.09
CA VAL A 62 23.46 -5.93 13.21
C VAL A 62 22.15 -6.09 12.46
N TYR A 63 21.01 -6.00 13.16
CA TYR A 63 19.69 -6.11 12.56
C TYR A 63 19.45 -5.08 11.44
N LEU A 64 19.83 -3.83 11.69
CA LEU A 64 19.65 -2.75 10.70
C LEU A 64 20.61 -2.86 9.49
N HIS A 65 21.64 -3.70 9.57
CA HIS A 65 22.60 -3.96 8.49
C HIS A 65 22.44 -5.34 7.86
N ILE A 66 21.35 -6.08 8.17
CA ILE A 66 21.04 -7.32 7.47
C ILE A 66 20.83 -7.00 5.98
N PRO A 67 21.63 -7.59 5.06
CA PRO A 67 21.48 -7.35 3.63
C PRO A 67 20.11 -7.81 3.12
N PRO A 68 19.64 -7.29 1.97
CA PRO A 68 18.45 -7.81 1.33
C PRO A 68 18.65 -9.29 1.01
N PRO A 69 17.55 -10.08 0.98
CA PRO A 69 17.63 -11.48 0.56
C PRO A 69 18.16 -11.63 -0.87
N GLU A 70 18.76 -12.77 -1.16
CA GLU A 70 19.14 -13.11 -2.53
C GLU A 70 17.91 -13.28 -3.42
N LEU A 71 18.04 -12.93 -4.70
CA LEU A 71 16.98 -13.10 -5.67
C LEU A 71 16.74 -14.59 -5.92
N SER A 72 15.49 -15.04 -5.90
CA SER A 72 15.12 -16.35 -6.39
C SER A 72 15.46 -16.50 -7.88
N SER A 73 15.53 -17.73 -8.37
CA SER A 73 15.76 -17.99 -9.79
C SER A 73 14.70 -17.31 -10.67
N ALA A 74 13.43 -17.33 -10.25
CA ALA A 74 12.32 -16.71 -10.96
C ALA A 74 12.45 -15.19 -11.00
N LEU A 75 12.70 -14.57 -9.84
CA LEU A 75 12.85 -13.11 -9.73
C LEU A 75 14.13 -12.63 -10.44
N ASN A 76 15.21 -13.41 -10.40
CA ASN A 76 16.42 -13.10 -11.16
C ASN A 76 16.21 -13.20 -12.67
N THR A 77 15.44 -14.20 -13.13
CA THR A 77 15.05 -14.31 -14.55
C THR A 77 14.19 -13.12 -14.98
N TRP A 78 13.24 -12.70 -14.15
CA TRP A 78 12.44 -11.51 -14.41
C TRP A 78 13.32 -10.26 -14.56
N ARG A 79 14.22 -10.04 -13.62
CA ARG A 79 15.14 -8.91 -13.62
C ARG A 79 16.10 -8.93 -14.80
N SER A 80 16.72 -10.09 -15.09
CA SER A 80 17.71 -10.20 -16.17
C SER A 80 17.11 -10.08 -17.56
N SER A 81 15.79 -10.32 -17.71
CA SER A 81 15.05 -10.13 -18.96
C SER A 81 14.42 -8.73 -19.10
N GLY A 82 14.64 -7.84 -18.14
CA GLY A 82 14.23 -6.45 -18.21
C GLY A 82 15.39 -5.51 -18.52
N HIS A 83 15.09 -4.23 -18.55
CA HIS A 83 15.98 -3.14 -18.92
C HIS A 83 15.90 -2.01 -17.90
N PHE A 84 16.83 -1.09 -17.99
CA PHE A 84 16.82 0.15 -17.19
C PHE A 84 16.88 1.35 -18.15
N PHE A 85 16.17 2.43 -17.78
CA PHE A 85 16.38 3.73 -18.37
C PHE A 85 16.56 4.77 -17.28
N THR A 86 17.38 5.78 -17.54
CA THR A 86 17.66 6.82 -16.56
C THR A 86 16.65 7.95 -16.66
N PHE A 87 15.96 8.23 -15.56
CA PHE A 87 15.04 9.36 -15.45
C PHE A 87 15.46 10.27 -14.30
N ARG A 88 15.89 11.51 -14.63
CA ARG A 88 16.35 12.52 -13.66
C ARG A 88 17.44 12.00 -12.69
N GLY A 89 18.36 11.19 -13.23
CA GLY A 89 19.45 10.61 -12.47
C GLY A 89 19.10 9.36 -11.65
N ASN A 90 17.90 8.81 -11.85
CA ASN A 90 17.45 7.57 -11.23
C ASN A 90 17.28 6.48 -12.29
N ASP A 91 17.70 5.28 -11.99
CA ASP A 91 17.54 4.14 -12.87
C ASP A 91 16.19 3.45 -12.61
N ILE A 92 15.40 3.40 -13.66
CA ILE A 92 14.05 2.85 -13.68
C ILE A 92 14.05 1.53 -14.39
N PHE A 93 13.68 0.49 -13.68
CA PHE A 93 13.50 -0.84 -14.25
C PHE A 93 12.21 -0.92 -15.05
N TYR A 94 12.28 -1.53 -16.21
CA TYR A 94 11.12 -1.98 -16.97
C TYR A 94 11.39 -3.30 -17.65
N LYS A 95 10.36 -4.12 -17.75
CA LYS A 95 10.36 -5.34 -18.57
C LYS A 95 9.56 -5.09 -19.81
N GLU A 96 10.08 -5.53 -20.93
CA GLU A 96 9.43 -5.44 -22.22
C GLU A 96 9.49 -6.78 -22.95
N SER A 97 8.40 -7.11 -23.62
CA SER A 97 8.37 -8.26 -24.53
C SER A 97 7.60 -7.89 -25.81
N PHE A 98 8.16 -8.28 -26.93
CA PHE A 98 7.48 -8.24 -28.21
C PHE A 98 6.68 -9.54 -28.36
N GLY A 99 5.42 -9.39 -28.73
CA GLY A 99 4.47 -10.48 -28.88
C GLY A 99 4.16 -10.81 -30.34
N VAL A 100 2.90 -11.13 -30.60
CA VAL A 100 2.46 -11.66 -31.89
C VAL A 100 2.66 -10.68 -33.04
N VAL A 101 3.23 -11.17 -34.12
CA VAL A 101 3.38 -10.45 -35.39
C VAL A 101 1.99 -10.21 -35.99
N GLY A 102 1.68 -8.95 -36.30
CA GLY A 102 0.43 -8.56 -36.97
C GLY A 102 -0.53 -7.74 -36.10
N SER A 103 -0.31 -7.65 -34.80
CA SER A 103 -0.95 -6.63 -33.95
C SER A 103 -0.08 -5.37 -33.89
N SER A 104 -0.70 -4.19 -33.78
CA SER A 104 -0.02 -2.92 -33.46
C SER A 104 -0.27 -2.49 -32.02
N ASP A 105 -1.01 -3.31 -31.25
CA ASP A 105 -1.47 -2.97 -29.91
C ASP A 105 -0.33 -2.98 -28.91
N VAL A 106 -0.14 -1.86 -28.23
CA VAL A 106 0.80 -1.72 -27.11
C VAL A 106 0.03 -1.80 -25.81
N LEU A 107 0.57 -2.57 -24.85
CA LEU A 107 0.03 -2.70 -23.48
C LEU A 107 1.05 -2.23 -22.45
N LEU A 108 0.63 -1.30 -21.60
CA LEU A 108 1.37 -0.83 -20.44
C LEU A 108 0.73 -1.35 -19.15
N LEU A 109 1.55 -1.97 -18.30
CA LEU A 109 1.16 -2.57 -17.03
C LEU A 109 1.69 -1.73 -15.87
N LEU A 110 0.80 -1.33 -14.95
CA LEU A 110 1.08 -0.49 -13.80
C LEU A 110 0.76 -1.24 -12.51
N HIS A 111 1.80 -1.63 -11.74
CA HIS A 111 1.65 -2.45 -10.54
C HIS A 111 1.16 -1.69 -9.31
N GLY A 112 0.89 -2.42 -8.22
CA GLY A 112 0.38 -1.92 -6.95
C GLY A 112 1.44 -1.68 -5.87
N PHE A 113 0.97 -1.19 -4.71
CA PHE A 113 1.75 -1.08 -3.48
C PHE A 113 1.57 -2.36 -2.64
N PRO A 114 2.60 -2.92 -2.00
CA PRO A 114 4.00 -2.46 -1.95
C PRO A 114 4.93 -3.23 -2.92
N THR A 115 4.38 -3.93 -3.88
CA THR A 115 5.05 -4.89 -4.76
C THR A 115 5.75 -4.26 -5.96
N SER A 116 5.85 -4.94 -7.10
CA SER A 116 6.60 -4.53 -8.28
C SER A 116 5.95 -5.01 -9.58
N SER A 117 6.55 -4.71 -10.71
CA SER A 117 6.12 -5.26 -12.01
C SER A 117 6.08 -6.79 -12.05
N TYR A 118 6.74 -7.47 -11.11
CA TYR A 118 6.67 -8.92 -10.98
C TYR A 118 5.26 -9.43 -10.65
N ASP A 119 4.35 -8.60 -10.16
CA ASP A 119 2.94 -8.97 -9.95
C ASP A 119 2.24 -9.49 -11.21
N TRP A 120 2.76 -9.16 -12.38
CA TRP A 120 2.20 -9.54 -13.67
C TRP A 120 2.72 -10.88 -14.23
N TYR A 121 3.63 -11.55 -13.51
CA TYR A 121 4.35 -12.73 -14.03
C TYR A 121 3.42 -13.89 -14.40
N LYS A 122 2.34 -14.14 -13.66
CA LYS A 122 1.40 -15.23 -13.93
C LYS A 122 0.58 -15.04 -15.21
N ILE A 123 0.43 -13.81 -15.65
CA ILE A 123 -0.37 -13.47 -16.86
C ILE A 123 0.49 -12.96 -18.01
N TRP A 124 1.81 -12.83 -17.81
CA TRP A 124 2.73 -12.23 -18.79
C TRP A 124 2.68 -12.90 -20.16
N ASP A 125 2.80 -14.21 -20.20
CA ASP A 125 2.82 -14.97 -21.45
C ASP A 125 1.48 -14.87 -22.21
N SER A 126 0.36 -14.89 -21.49
CA SER A 126 -0.96 -14.70 -22.10
C SER A 126 -1.13 -13.32 -22.73
N LEU A 127 -0.56 -12.29 -22.11
CA LEU A 127 -0.57 -10.93 -22.66
C LEU A 127 0.33 -10.80 -23.89
N THR A 128 1.51 -11.44 -23.91
CA THR A 128 2.41 -11.41 -25.08
C THR A 128 1.83 -12.18 -26.27
N LEU A 129 0.91 -13.12 -26.04
CA LEU A 129 0.17 -13.81 -27.11
C LEU A 129 -0.90 -12.90 -27.76
N ARG A 130 -1.33 -11.81 -27.13
CA ARG A 130 -2.39 -10.93 -27.64
C ARG A 130 -1.87 -9.59 -28.15
N PHE A 131 -0.89 -9.00 -27.47
CA PHE A 131 -0.36 -7.69 -27.77
C PHE A 131 0.96 -7.76 -28.54
N ASN A 132 1.17 -6.81 -29.44
CA ASN A 132 2.45 -6.69 -30.16
C ASN A 132 3.60 -6.34 -29.21
N ARG A 133 3.32 -5.51 -28.20
CA ARG A 133 4.32 -5.03 -27.25
C ARG A 133 3.70 -4.93 -25.87
N VAL A 134 4.27 -5.63 -24.89
CA VAL A 134 3.86 -5.62 -23.48
C VAL A 134 4.98 -5.01 -22.67
N ILE A 135 4.66 -4.01 -21.86
CA ILE A 135 5.61 -3.25 -21.06
C ILE A 135 5.11 -3.19 -19.62
N ALA A 136 5.94 -3.56 -18.66
CA ALA A 136 5.71 -3.37 -17.24
C ALA A 136 6.88 -2.61 -16.64
N LEU A 137 6.63 -1.57 -15.85
CA LEU A 137 7.69 -0.84 -15.16
C LEU A 137 7.58 -1.04 -13.66
N ASP A 138 8.70 -0.93 -12.96
CA ASP A 138 8.69 -0.71 -11.52
C ASP A 138 8.57 0.79 -11.25
N PHE A 139 7.56 1.18 -10.48
CA PHE A 139 7.49 2.56 -10.02
C PHE A 139 8.68 2.88 -9.14
N LEU A 140 9.03 4.15 -9.10
CA LEU A 140 10.06 4.64 -8.22
C LEU A 140 9.74 4.36 -6.76
N GLY A 141 10.72 3.77 -6.09
CA GLY A 141 10.55 3.28 -4.73
C GLY A 141 10.17 1.81 -4.63
N PHE A 142 9.95 1.13 -5.76
CA PHE A 142 9.51 -0.24 -5.82
C PHE A 142 10.44 -1.10 -6.67
N GLY A 143 10.41 -2.41 -6.42
CA GLY A 143 11.11 -3.40 -7.22
C GLY A 143 12.59 -3.06 -7.43
N PHE A 144 13.01 -3.12 -8.68
CA PHE A 144 14.40 -2.88 -9.09
C PHE A 144 14.72 -1.41 -9.42
N SER A 145 13.71 -0.51 -9.39
CA SER A 145 13.87 0.92 -9.69
C SER A 145 14.44 1.72 -8.53
N ASP A 146 15.01 2.88 -8.85
CA ASP A 146 15.39 3.94 -7.90
C ASP A 146 14.18 4.80 -7.48
N LYS A 147 14.34 5.99 -6.83
CA LYS A 147 13.25 6.65 -6.08
C LYS A 147 13.09 8.17 -6.30
N PRO A 148 12.35 8.72 -7.32
CA PRO A 148 11.23 9.69 -7.25
C PRO A 148 10.19 9.68 -8.40
N ALA A 149 9.11 10.54 -8.37
CA ALA A 149 7.87 10.40 -9.15
C ALA A 149 7.84 11.10 -10.53
N SER A 150 7.03 10.57 -11.47
CA SER A 150 6.69 11.00 -12.86
C SER A 150 7.44 10.26 -13.97
N VAL A 151 7.37 8.95 -13.96
CA VAL A 151 8.21 8.06 -14.79
C VAL A 151 7.51 7.55 -16.04
N VAL A 152 6.19 7.34 -15.98
CA VAL A 152 5.46 6.65 -17.07
C VAL A 152 5.56 7.41 -18.39
N GLU A 153 5.35 8.71 -18.37
CA GLU A 153 5.46 9.56 -19.57
C GLU A 153 6.89 9.53 -20.15
N ALA A 154 7.89 9.55 -19.27
CA ALA A 154 9.29 9.48 -19.68
C ALA A 154 9.64 8.11 -20.28
N LEU A 155 9.11 7.01 -19.72
CA LEU A 155 9.29 5.67 -20.29
C LEU A 155 8.67 5.57 -21.68
N ILE A 156 7.44 6.05 -21.86
CA ILE A 156 6.76 6.06 -23.15
C ILE A 156 7.55 6.84 -24.19
N ALA A 157 8.09 8.01 -23.82
CA ALA A 157 8.95 8.80 -24.68
C ALA A 157 10.28 8.09 -24.98
N HIS A 158 10.91 7.49 -23.98
CA HIS A 158 12.15 6.71 -24.14
C HIS A 158 11.99 5.55 -25.13
N LEU A 159 10.84 4.88 -25.08
CA LEU A 159 10.51 3.74 -25.94
C LEU A 159 10.02 4.15 -27.34
N GLY A 160 9.94 5.47 -27.64
CA GLY A 160 9.46 5.98 -28.93
C GLY A 160 7.97 5.77 -29.18
N LEU A 161 7.16 5.70 -28.12
CA LEU A 161 5.72 5.38 -28.18
C LEU A 161 4.82 6.62 -28.07
N SER A 162 5.37 7.84 -28.10
CA SER A 162 4.64 9.09 -27.87
C SER A 162 3.47 9.32 -28.83
N GLU A 163 3.57 8.83 -30.06
CA GLU A 163 2.52 8.97 -31.08
C GLU A 163 1.59 7.74 -31.18
N GLN A 164 1.79 6.75 -30.31
CA GLN A 164 1.00 5.52 -30.35
C GLN A 164 -0.15 5.55 -29.36
N ARG A 165 -1.20 4.82 -29.71
CA ARG A 165 -2.33 4.55 -28.81
C ARG A 165 -1.96 3.39 -27.90
N ILE A 166 -2.05 3.60 -26.58
CA ILE A 166 -1.57 2.65 -25.58
C ILE A 166 -2.76 2.13 -24.77
N ASN A 167 -2.87 0.82 -24.64
CA ASN A 167 -3.77 0.18 -23.68
C ASN A 167 -3.10 0.18 -22.32
N VAL A 168 -3.81 0.58 -21.29
CA VAL A 168 -3.31 0.63 -19.90
C VAL A 168 -4.08 -0.38 -19.06
N LEU A 169 -3.35 -1.25 -18.36
CA LEU A 169 -3.88 -2.16 -17.35
C LEU A 169 -3.16 -1.86 -16.04
N SER A 170 -3.91 -1.55 -15.01
CA SER A 170 -3.37 -1.10 -13.73
C SER A 170 -3.98 -1.83 -12.54
N HIS A 171 -3.26 -1.82 -11.42
CA HIS A 171 -3.66 -2.45 -10.17
C HIS A 171 -3.28 -1.56 -8.99
N ASP A 172 -4.16 -1.43 -7.99
CA ASP A 172 -4.00 -0.71 -6.71
C ASP A 172 -3.40 0.71 -6.85
N TYR A 173 -2.14 0.91 -6.48
CA TYR A 173 -1.42 2.17 -6.64
C TYR A 173 -1.30 2.57 -8.12
N GLY A 174 -1.13 1.58 -8.99
CA GLY A 174 -1.14 1.77 -10.44
C GLY A 174 -2.41 2.43 -10.95
N ASP A 175 -3.57 2.13 -10.36
CA ASP A 175 -4.83 2.79 -10.70
C ASP A 175 -4.78 4.30 -10.41
N THR A 176 -4.16 4.71 -9.30
CA THR A 176 -3.97 6.14 -8.99
C THR A 176 -3.11 6.83 -10.05
N VAL A 177 -2.05 6.18 -10.50
CA VAL A 177 -1.19 6.69 -11.59
C VAL A 177 -1.93 6.73 -12.91
N ALA A 178 -2.69 5.68 -13.22
CA ALA A 178 -3.50 5.61 -14.44
C ALA A 178 -4.57 6.72 -14.50
N LEU A 179 -5.21 7.05 -13.38
CA LEU A 179 -6.17 8.16 -13.30
C LEU A 179 -5.53 9.53 -13.57
N GLU A 180 -4.32 9.73 -13.07
CA GLU A 180 -3.56 10.96 -13.38
C GLU A 180 -3.16 11.02 -14.87
N LEU A 181 -2.72 9.89 -15.45
CA LEU A 181 -2.41 9.80 -16.87
C LEU A 181 -3.65 10.06 -17.73
N LEU A 182 -4.79 9.47 -17.37
CA LEU A 182 -6.06 9.68 -18.04
C LEU A 182 -6.45 11.17 -18.02
N TYR A 183 -6.40 11.80 -16.84
CA TYR A 183 -6.68 13.23 -16.71
C TYR A 183 -5.78 14.07 -17.60
N ARG A 184 -4.49 13.78 -17.64
CA ARG A 184 -3.53 14.54 -18.46
C ARG A 184 -3.73 14.30 -19.94
N SER A 185 -4.01 13.06 -20.34
CA SER A 185 -4.32 12.71 -21.74
C SER A 185 -5.55 13.47 -22.23
N ASP A 186 -6.64 13.45 -21.48
CA ASP A 186 -7.89 14.15 -21.84
C ASP A 186 -7.74 15.68 -21.90
N HIS A 187 -6.71 16.24 -21.24
CA HIS A 187 -6.42 17.68 -21.23
C HIS A 187 -5.20 18.08 -22.07
N ASN A 188 -4.71 17.19 -22.94
CA ASN A 188 -3.51 17.41 -23.78
C ASN A 188 -2.26 17.84 -23.00
N ARG A 189 -2.06 17.26 -21.79
CA ARG A 189 -0.93 17.57 -20.90
C ARG A 189 0.15 16.50 -20.86
N THR A 190 0.01 15.43 -21.63
CA THR A 190 0.89 14.24 -21.63
C THR A 190 1.92 14.24 -22.76
N GLY A 191 2.12 15.34 -23.48
CA GLY A 191 3.09 15.39 -24.58
C GLY A 191 2.89 14.28 -25.62
N HIS A 192 1.65 14.12 -26.11
CA HIS A 192 1.25 13.20 -27.19
C HIS A 192 0.88 11.74 -26.78
N ILE A 193 0.77 11.41 -25.51
CA ILE A 193 0.27 10.08 -25.12
C ILE A 193 -1.24 10.01 -25.33
N THR A 194 -1.69 9.01 -26.09
CA THR A 194 -3.11 8.70 -26.26
C THR A 194 -3.44 7.37 -25.61
N ILE A 195 -4.35 7.38 -24.63
CA ILE A 195 -4.84 6.16 -23.98
C ILE A 195 -5.93 5.56 -24.87
N ASN A 196 -5.68 4.35 -25.39
CA ASN A 196 -6.63 3.61 -26.22
C ASN A 196 -7.73 2.96 -25.39
N SER A 197 -7.36 2.38 -24.26
CA SER A 197 -8.27 1.77 -23.27
C SER A 197 -7.64 1.80 -21.89
N LEU A 198 -8.45 1.83 -20.85
CA LEU A 198 -8.01 1.75 -19.45
C LEU A 198 -8.78 0.65 -18.72
N CYS A 199 -8.05 -0.34 -18.23
CA CYS A 199 -8.56 -1.36 -17.33
C CYS A 199 -7.97 -1.18 -15.94
N LEU A 200 -8.82 -0.97 -14.96
CA LEU A 200 -8.48 -0.77 -13.55
C LEU A 200 -8.70 -2.07 -12.77
N SER A 201 -7.94 -2.28 -11.71
CA SER A 201 -8.11 -3.46 -10.86
C SER A 201 -7.85 -3.17 -9.38
N ASN A 202 -8.87 -3.34 -8.56
CA ASN A 202 -8.82 -3.26 -7.09
C ASN A 202 -8.13 -2.01 -6.51
N GLY A 203 -8.09 -0.91 -7.25
CA GLY A 203 -7.50 0.35 -6.80
C GLY A 203 -8.40 1.15 -5.87
N GLY A 204 -7.79 1.89 -4.96
CA GLY A 204 -8.50 2.81 -4.06
C GLY A 204 -8.96 4.08 -4.75
N ILE A 205 -9.81 3.96 -5.77
CA ILE A 205 -10.28 5.06 -6.62
C ILE A 205 -11.04 6.11 -5.81
N PHE A 206 -11.90 5.64 -4.91
CA PHE A 206 -12.75 6.49 -4.08
C PHE A 206 -12.22 6.54 -2.65
N PRO A 207 -11.78 7.71 -2.15
CA PRO A 207 -11.37 7.84 -0.75
C PRO A 207 -12.45 7.42 0.24
N GLU A 208 -13.72 7.53 -0.13
CA GLU A 208 -14.89 7.22 0.70
C GLU A 208 -15.04 5.72 1.02
N THR A 209 -14.56 4.86 0.13
CA THR A 209 -14.65 3.40 0.27
C THR A 209 -13.29 2.74 0.48
N HIS A 210 -12.21 3.53 0.57
CA HIS A 210 -10.86 3.02 0.76
C HIS A 210 -10.57 2.76 2.23
N HIS A 211 -10.22 1.51 2.55
CA HIS A 211 -9.91 1.05 3.91
C HIS A 211 -8.41 0.69 4.03
N PRO A 212 -7.53 1.66 4.34
CA PRO A 212 -6.10 1.38 4.50
C PRO A 212 -5.87 0.33 5.58
N ARG A 213 -4.99 -0.63 5.33
CA ARG A 213 -4.62 -1.68 6.29
C ARG A 213 -3.83 -1.08 7.45
N PHE A 214 -3.78 -1.82 8.56
CA PHE A 214 -3.14 -1.35 9.80
C PHE A 214 -1.72 -0.81 9.57
N MET A 215 -0.87 -1.57 8.87
CA MET A 215 0.50 -1.15 8.57
C MET A 215 0.55 0.12 7.72
N GLN A 216 -0.33 0.25 6.72
CA GLN A 216 -0.42 1.47 5.91
C GLN A 216 -0.78 2.68 6.76
N LYS A 217 -1.74 2.54 7.71
CA LYS A 217 -2.12 3.61 8.64
C LYS A 217 -0.94 4.01 9.53
N VAL A 218 -0.29 3.02 10.16
CA VAL A 218 0.85 3.27 11.04
C VAL A 218 1.98 3.98 10.30
N LEU A 219 2.41 3.49 9.15
CA LEU A 219 3.51 4.09 8.40
C LEU A 219 3.15 5.48 7.85
N LYS A 220 1.92 5.67 7.37
CA LYS A 220 1.46 6.94 6.82
C LYS A 220 1.34 8.03 7.87
N ASP A 221 0.88 7.69 9.08
CA ASP A 221 0.49 8.66 10.12
C ASP A 221 1.57 8.87 11.20
N SER A 222 2.65 8.07 11.20
CA SER A 222 3.71 8.14 12.24
C SER A 222 4.71 9.29 12.06
N GLY A 223 4.62 10.08 11.01
CA GLY A 223 5.44 11.27 10.79
C GLY A 223 6.94 10.99 10.94
N ILE A 224 7.62 11.68 11.86
CA ILE A 224 9.09 11.60 12.07
C ILE A 224 9.55 10.19 12.47
N ILE A 225 8.67 9.36 13.07
CA ILE A 225 9.03 8.00 13.52
C ILE A 225 8.91 6.98 12.37
N SER A 226 8.18 7.31 11.31
CA SER A 226 7.91 6.41 10.21
C SER A 226 9.17 5.80 9.57
N PRO A 227 10.24 6.56 9.28
CA PRO A 227 11.50 6.01 8.75
C PRO A 227 12.18 5.00 9.68
N LEU A 228 11.99 5.12 10.98
CA LEU A 228 12.48 4.12 11.94
C LEU A 228 11.61 2.86 11.90
N LEU A 229 10.30 3.01 11.84
CA LEU A 229 9.37 1.88 11.76
C LEU A 229 9.59 1.07 10.48
N THR A 230 9.79 1.72 9.33
CA THR A 230 10.06 1.03 8.06
C THR A 230 11.32 0.18 8.10
N ARG A 231 12.35 0.61 8.84
CA ARG A 231 13.58 -0.16 9.06
C ARG A 231 13.39 -1.38 9.95
N LEU A 232 12.39 -1.35 10.81
CA LEU A 232 12.09 -2.47 11.73
C LEU A 232 11.16 -3.52 11.10
N ILE A 233 10.62 -3.27 9.92
CA ILE A 233 9.82 -4.26 9.20
C ILE A 233 10.74 -5.40 8.75
N ASN A 234 10.35 -6.63 9.10
CA ASN A 234 11.00 -7.87 8.66
C ASN A 234 10.03 -8.72 7.84
N PHE A 235 10.53 -9.82 7.30
CA PHE A 235 9.73 -10.75 6.50
C PHE A 235 8.47 -11.23 7.21
N GLN A 236 8.56 -11.56 8.51
CA GLN A 236 7.41 -12.07 9.27
C GLN A 236 6.29 -11.02 9.39
N LEU A 237 6.66 -9.78 9.67
CA LEU A 237 5.71 -8.68 9.78
C LEU A 237 5.12 -8.32 8.40
N PHE A 238 5.96 -8.30 7.37
CA PHE A 238 5.54 -8.09 5.99
C PHE A 238 4.58 -9.18 5.52
N SER A 239 4.98 -10.47 5.62
CA SER A 239 4.18 -11.59 5.15
C SER A 239 2.83 -11.68 5.87
N ARG A 240 2.78 -11.34 7.17
CA ARG A 240 1.52 -11.27 7.90
C ARG A 240 0.61 -10.17 7.37
N GLY A 241 1.17 -8.99 7.10
CA GLY A 241 0.39 -7.86 6.59
C GLY A 241 -0.10 -8.05 5.16
N ILE A 242 0.71 -8.68 4.29
CA ILE A 242 0.32 -8.93 2.91
C ILE A 242 -0.69 -10.10 2.80
N ARG A 243 -0.60 -11.11 3.66
CA ARG A 243 -1.59 -12.20 3.73
C ARG A 243 -3.01 -11.69 3.95
N ASP A 244 -3.16 -10.63 4.71
CA ASP A 244 -4.47 -10.04 5.03
C ASP A 244 -5.21 -9.48 3.81
N VAL A 245 -4.54 -9.30 2.69
CA VAL A 245 -5.14 -8.76 1.45
C VAL A 245 -5.30 -9.83 0.35
N PHE A 246 -4.93 -11.07 0.60
CA PHE A 246 -5.24 -12.21 -0.27
C PHE A 246 -6.43 -13.00 0.26
N GLY A 247 -7.15 -13.66 -0.63
CA GLY A 247 -8.24 -14.57 -0.26
C GLY A 247 -7.73 -15.77 0.55
N PRO A 248 -8.56 -16.36 1.43
CA PRO A 248 -8.12 -17.45 2.30
C PRO A 248 -7.71 -18.72 1.54
N TYR A 249 -8.25 -18.91 0.33
CA TYR A 249 -7.99 -20.07 -0.52
C TYR A 249 -7.02 -19.77 -1.69
N THR A 250 -6.63 -18.51 -1.86
CA THR A 250 -5.81 -18.03 -2.97
C THR A 250 -4.50 -17.40 -2.49
N GLN A 251 -4.06 -17.80 -1.31
CA GLN A 251 -2.81 -17.31 -0.70
C GLN A 251 -1.60 -17.63 -1.57
N PRO A 252 -0.67 -16.69 -1.76
CA PRO A 252 0.63 -16.98 -2.33
C PRO A 252 1.38 -18.05 -1.54
N THR A 253 2.22 -18.78 -2.23
CA THR A 253 3.19 -19.67 -1.60
C THR A 253 4.21 -18.89 -0.77
N GLU A 254 4.93 -19.57 0.12
CA GLU A 254 5.98 -18.93 0.89
C GLU A 254 7.10 -18.37 0.00
N ALA A 255 7.42 -19.07 -1.10
CA ALA A 255 8.39 -18.59 -2.09
C ALA A 255 7.94 -17.28 -2.75
N GLU A 256 6.67 -17.17 -3.13
CA GLU A 256 6.11 -15.92 -3.70
C GLU A 256 6.12 -14.78 -2.68
N PHE A 257 5.85 -15.04 -1.41
CA PHE A 257 6.02 -14.01 -0.36
C PHE A 257 7.47 -13.57 -0.20
N TRP A 258 8.42 -14.50 -0.29
CA TRP A 258 9.85 -14.17 -0.28
C TRP A 258 10.25 -13.33 -1.49
N ASP A 259 9.73 -13.63 -2.67
CA ASP A 259 9.97 -12.84 -3.88
C ASP A 259 9.44 -11.40 -3.74
N MET A 260 8.22 -11.24 -3.24
CA MET A 260 7.64 -9.92 -2.94
C MET A 260 8.50 -9.15 -1.93
N TRP A 261 8.91 -9.80 -0.84
CA TRP A 261 9.76 -9.20 0.18
C TRP A 261 11.14 -8.81 -0.35
N THR A 262 11.73 -9.68 -1.16
CA THR A 262 13.03 -9.42 -1.78
C THR A 262 12.97 -8.21 -2.72
N GLY A 263 11.91 -8.09 -3.52
CA GLY A 263 11.65 -6.92 -4.37
C GLY A 263 11.53 -5.62 -3.56
N ILE A 264 10.85 -5.65 -2.40
CA ILE A 264 10.73 -4.50 -1.51
C ILE A 264 12.07 -4.12 -0.88
N ARG A 265 12.89 -5.12 -0.50
CA ARG A 265 14.19 -4.89 0.13
C ARG A 265 15.28 -4.49 -0.86
N PHE A 266 15.07 -4.77 -2.14
CA PHE A 266 16.01 -4.38 -3.17
C PHE A 266 16.16 -2.85 -3.23
N ASN A 267 17.38 -2.34 -3.34
CA ASN A 267 17.70 -0.91 -3.32
C ASN A 267 17.04 -0.16 -2.15
N ASP A 268 16.93 -0.80 -0.97
CA ASP A 268 16.35 -0.20 0.25
C ASP A 268 14.92 0.33 0.08
N GLY A 269 14.10 -0.33 -0.76
CA GLY A 269 12.70 0.05 -1.03
C GLY A 269 11.83 0.16 0.22
N ASN A 270 12.11 -0.67 1.23
CA ASN A 270 11.42 -0.58 2.51
C ASN A 270 11.61 0.78 3.22
N LEU A 271 12.70 1.52 2.96
CA LEU A 271 12.99 2.80 3.64
C LEU A 271 12.19 3.99 3.10
N VAL A 272 11.47 3.83 1.99
CA VAL A 272 10.67 4.90 1.38
C VAL A 272 9.17 4.60 1.38
N MET A 273 8.76 3.48 1.98
CA MET A 273 7.34 3.07 2.03
C MET A 273 6.44 4.13 2.66
N ASP A 274 6.92 4.84 3.68
CA ASP A 274 6.19 5.94 4.32
C ASP A 274 5.92 7.11 3.36
N SER A 275 6.94 7.49 2.59
CA SER A 275 6.82 8.55 1.58
C SER A 275 5.88 8.15 0.45
N ILE A 276 5.94 6.90 0.01
CA ILE A 276 5.04 6.37 -1.01
C ILE A 276 3.60 6.38 -0.52
N LEU A 277 3.34 5.96 0.71
CA LEU A 277 2.00 5.89 1.30
C LEU A 277 1.28 7.25 1.37
N GLN A 278 1.98 8.37 1.15
CA GLN A 278 1.35 9.68 1.01
C GLN A 278 0.40 9.77 -0.20
N TYR A 279 0.45 8.83 -1.14
CA TYR A 279 -0.52 8.77 -2.24
C TYR A 279 -1.97 8.62 -1.73
N ILE A 280 -2.19 8.01 -0.56
CA ILE A 280 -3.50 7.92 0.07
C ILE A 280 -4.05 9.32 0.39
N ASN A 281 -3.19 10.20 0.93
CA ASN A 281 -3.56 11.59 1.19
C ASN A 281 -3.78 12.38 -0.11
N GLN A 282 -3.00 12.08 -1.15
CA GLN A 282 -3.15 12.69 -2.46
C GLN A 282 -4.47 12.28 -3.14
N ARG A 283 -4.92 11.03 -2.98
CA ARG A 283 -6.25 10.59 -3.44
C ARG A 283 -7.35 11.46 -2.87
N LEU A 284 -7.32 11.74 -1.59
CA LEU A 284 -8.30 12.61 -0.95
C LEU A 284 -8.23 14.04 -1.53
N LYS A 285 -7.02 14.59 -1.65
CA LYS A 285 -6.79 15.94 -2.16
C LYS A 285 -7.19 16.11 -3.64
N HIS A 286 -6.98 15.10 -4.47
CA HIS A 286 -7.19 15.14 -5.92
C HIS A 286 -8.40 14.33 -6.38
N ARG A 287 -9.31 13.99 -5.47
CA ARG A 287 -10.49 13.18 -5.75
C ARG A 287 -11.28 13.67 -6.94
N ASP A 288 -11.65 14.94 -6.95
CA ASP A 288 -12.49 15.51 -8.00
C ASP A 288 -11.80 15.50 -9.36
N ARG A 289 -10.49 15.68 -9.38
CA ARG A 289 -9.67 15.59 -10.59
C ARG A 289 -9.66 14.16 -11.15
N TRP A 290 -9.39 13.17 -10.33
CA TRP A 290 -9.20 11.79 -10.78
C TRP A 290 -10.53 11.07 -11.01
N VAL A 291 -11.47 11.21 -10.11
CA VAL A 291 -12.82 10.66 -10.33
C VAL A 291 -13.53 11.41 -11.46
N GLY A 292 -13.33 12.72 -11.56
CA GLY A 292 -13.82 13.52 -12.68
C GLY A 292 -13.31 13.03 -14.03
N ALA A 293 -12.02 12.67 -14.14
CA ALA A 293 -11.48 12.08 -15.36
C ALA A 293 -12.17 10.77 -15.74
N LEU A 294 -12.40 9.86 -14.78
CA LEU A 294 -13.13 8.62 -15.04
C LEU A 294 -14.57 8.84 -15.52
N THR A 295 -15.24 9.83 -14.96
CA THR A 295 -16.66 10.08 -15.29
C THR A 295 -16.85 10.83 -16.59
N SER A 296 -15.86 11.58 -17.06
CA SER A 296 -15.94 12.44 -18.27
C SER A 296 -15.25 11.86 -19.49
N THR A 297 -14.31 10.93 -19.32
CA THR A 297 -13.53 10.40 -20.44
C THR A 297 -14.39 9.67 -21.48
N SER A 298 -13.93 9.75 -22.74
CA SER A 298 -14.44 8.93 -23.84
C SER A 298 -13.64 7.63 -24.06
N THR A 299 -12.52 7.47 -23.35
CA THR A 299 -11.70 6.26 -23.40
C THR A 299 -12.49 5.05 -22.90
N PRO A 300 -12.47 3.90 -23.60
CA PRO A 300 -13.07 2.67 -23.11
C PRO A 300 -12.52 2.28 -21.72
N LEU A 301 -13.44 2.06 -20.78
CA LEU A 301 -13.10 1.74 -19.39
C LEU A 301 -13.60 0.34 -19.00
N HIS A 302 -12.78 -0.37 -18.22
CA HIS A 302 -13.15 -1.62 -17.58
C HIS A 302 -12.64 -1.69 -16.16
N MET A 303 -13.38 -2.37 -15.28
CA MET A 303 -12.94 -2.71 -13.92
C MET A 303 -12.94 -4.22 -13.77
N ILE A 304 -11.81 -4.79 -13.36
CA ILE A 304 -11.72 -6.18 -12.88
C ILE A 304 -11.62 -6.13 -11.36
N TYR A 305 -12.53 -6.82 -10.68
CA TYR A 305 -12.69 -6.66 -9.24
C TYR A 305 -12.79 -8.01 -8.52
N GLY A 306 -11.86 -8.24 -7.59
CA GLY A 306 -11.91 -9.32 -6.61
C GLY A 306 -12.77 -8.91 -5.41
N PRO A 307 -13.92 -9.58 -5.17
CA PRO A 307 -14.91 -9.10 -4.19
C PRO A 307 -14.52 -9.28 -2.73
N LEU A 308 -13.50 -10.09 -2.41
CA LEU A 308 -12.98 -10.21 -1.04
C LEU A 308 -11.99 -9.11 -0.65
N ASP A 309 -11.74 -8.12 -1.52
CA ASP A 309 -10.78 -7.05 -1.26
C ASP A 309 -11.10 -6.30 0.04
N PRO A 310 -10.25 -6.40 1.07
CA PRO A 310 -10.47 -5.69 2.33
C PRO A 310 -10.02 -4.22 2.29
N VAL A 311 -9.34 -3.80 1.21
CA VAL A 311 -8.91 -2.42 0.97
C VAL A 311 -10.02 -1.62 0.32
N ASN A 312 -10.77 -2.24 -0.59
CA ASN A 312 -11.93 -1.68 -1.29
C ASN A 312 -13.12 -2.63 -1.11
N PRO A 313 -13.80 -2.63 0.05
CA PRO A 313 -14.76 -3.66 0.42
C PRO A 313 -15.98 -3.74 -0.49
N HIS A 314 -16.40 -4.97 -0.81
CA HIS A 314 -17.69 -5.28 -1.40
C HIS A 314 -18.81 -5.19 -0.33
N PRO A 315 -20.01 -4.67 -0.63
CA PRO A 315 -20.41 -4.15 -1.93
C PRO A 315 -20.18 -2.64 -2.12
N GLN A 316 -19.70 -1.92 -1.10
CA GLN A 316 -19.69 -0.46 -1.07
C GLN A 316 -18.87 0.13 -2.23
N PHE A 317 -17.66 -0.41 -2.47
CA PHE A 317 -16.80 0.07 -3.54
C PHE A 317 -17.45 -0.10 -4.92
N ILE A 318 -17.91 -1.31 -5.24
CA ILE A 318 -18.41 -1.60 -6.57
C ILE A 318 -19.76 -0.91 -6.86
N GLN A 319 -20.60 -0.74 -5.83
CA GLN A 319 -21.85 0.02 -5.97
C GLN A 319 -21.58 1.50 -6.27
N LEU A 320 -20.57 2.09 -5.60
CA LEU A 320 -20.16 3.46 -5.87
C LEU A 320 -19.56 3.60 -7.26
N TYR A 321 -18.73 2.62 -7.68
CA TYR A 321 -18.18 2.58 -9.02
C TYR A 321 -19.27 2.55 -10.10
N TRP A 322 -20.22 1.63 -10.04
CA TRP A 322 -21.34 1.56 -10.99
C TRP A 322 -22.18 2.85 -11.02
N LYS A 323 -22.37 3.45 -9.86
CA LYS A 323 -23.13 4.72 -9.76
C LYS A 323 -22.44 5.88 -10.47
N LEU A 324 -21.14 6.00 -10.34
CA LEU A 324 -20.38 7.15 -10.82
C LEU A 324 -19.79 6.94 -12.23
N VAL A 325 -19.32 5.74 -12.56
CA VAL A 325 -18.59 5.44 -13.80
C VAL A 325 -19.48 4.60 -14.74
N GLN A 326 -20.59 5.18 -15.16
CA GLN A 326 -21.66 4.49 -15.92
C GLN A 326 -21.24 3.96 -17.29
N ARG A 327 -20.16 4.51 -17.87
CA ARG A 327 -19.63 4.07 -19.18
C ARG A 327 -18.64 2.90 -19.07
N SER A 328 -18.25 2.54 -17.87
CA SER A 328 -17.34 1.42 -17.66
C SER A 328 -18.09 0.09 -17.62
N THR A 329 -17.49 -0.92 -18.23
CA THR A 329 -17.88 -2.31 -17.97
C THR A 329 -17.16 -2.82 -16.72
N VAL A 330 -17.71 -3.86 -16.08
CA VAL A 330 -17.18 -4.42 -14.85
C VAL A 330 -17.21 -5.94 -14.90
N SER A 331 -16.10 -6.57 -14.56
CA SER A 331 -16.00 -8.00 -14.28
C SER A 331 -15.73 -8.21 -12.79
N VAL A 332 -16.72 -8.72 -12.07
CA VAL A 332 -16.52 -9.22 -10.70
C VAL A 332 -16.08 -10.67 -10.81
N LEU A 333 -14.91 -10.99 -10.26
CA LEU A 333 -14.34 -12.34 -10.27
C LEU A 333 -15.02 -13.23 -9.23
N ASP A 334 -14.52 -14.46 -9.10
CA ASP A 334 -15.01 -15.42 -8.12
C ASP A 334 -14.98 -14.85 -6.69
N GLU A 335 -15.93 -15.28 -5.86
CA GLU A 335 -16.08 -14.81 -4.48
C GLU A 335 -14.86 -15.09 -3.58
N HIS A 336 -13.93 -15.92 -4.00
CA HIS A 336 -12.70 -16.25 -3.29
C HIS A 336 -11.53 -15.33 -3.63
N VAL A 337 -11.66 -14.50 -4.65
CA VAL A 337 -10.63 -13.58 -5.13
C VAL A 337 -10.66 -12.28 -4.33
N SER A 338 -9.49 -11.83 -3.88
CA SER A 338 -9.33 -10.64 -3.05
C SER A 338 -8.60 -9.51 -3.80
N HIS A 339 -7.61 -8.88 -3.16
CA HIS A 339 -6.99 -7.65 -3.62
C HIS A 339 -6.03 -7.81 -4.81
N TYR A 340 -5.41 -9.00 -4.99
CA TYR A 340 -4.44 -9.28 -6.05
C TYR A 340 -5.01 -10.23 -7.12
N PRO A 341 -6.07 -9.87 -7.83
CA PRO A 341 -6.79 -10.80 -8.70
C PRO A 341 -5.93 -11.40 -9.82
N GLN A 342 -4.91 -10.68 -10.31
CA GLN A 342 -3.96 -11.18 -11.32
C GLN A 342 -3.03 -12.29 -10.79
N LEU A 343 -2.87 -12.39 -9.48
CA LEU A 343 -2.10 -13.44 -8.81
C LEU A 343 -2.98 -14.56 -8.27
N GLU A 344 -4.19 -14.21 -7.81
CA GLU A 344 -5.14 -15.10 -7.14
C GLU A 344 -5.95 -15.95 -8.13
N ASP A 345 -6.43 -15.35 -9.21
CA ASP A 345 -7.13 -16.01 -10.32
C ASP A 345 -6.62 -15.48 -11.67
N PRO A 346 -5.39 -15.83 -12.08
CA PRO A 346 -4.82 -15.35 -13.33
C PRO A 346 -5.64 -15.73 -14.57
N THR A 347 -6.33 -16.87 -14.54
CA THR A 347 -7.17 -17.34 -15.64
C THR A 347 -8.44 -16.50 -15.79
N GLY A 348 -9.17 -16.29 -14.69
CA GLY A 348 -10.36 -15.43 -14.68
C GLY A 348 -10.01 -13.98 -15.00
N PHE A 349 -8.88 -13.49 -14.47
CA PHE A 349 -8.39 -12.14 -14.74
C PHE A 349 -8.09 -11.91 -16.23
N ILE A 350 -7.32 -12.81 -16.86
CA ILE A 350 -7.00 -12.72 -18.30
C ILE A 350 -8.26 -12.85 -19.15
N LYS A 351 -9.16 -13.76 -18.81
CA LYS A 351 -10.44 -13.91 -19.53
C LYS A 351 -11.26 -12.61 -19.50
N ALA A 352 -11.39 -11.98 -18.32
CA ALA A 352 -12.07 -10.71 -18.17
C ALA A 352 -11.40 -9.60 -18.97
N TYR A 353 -10.07 -9.48 -18.89
CA TYR A 353 -9.30 -8.46 -19.61
C TYR A 353 -9.39 -8.63 -21.14
N LEU A 354 -9.19 -9.84 -21.65
CA LEU A 354 -9.26 -10.11 -23.10
C LEU A 354 -10.68 -9.93 -23.63
N SER A 355 -11.71 -10.27 -22.85
CA SER A 355 -13.10 -9.98 -23.22
C SER A 355 -13.33 -8.47 -23.41
N PHE A 356 -12.79 -7.65 -22.51
CA PHE A 356 -12.85 -6.21 -22.64
C PHE A 356 -12.09 -5.69 -23.87
N ILE A 357 -10.82 -6.10 -24.06
CA ILE A 357 -10.00 -5.62 -25.20
C ILE A 357 -10.57 -6.03 -26.55
N ASN A 358 -11.28 -7.15 -26.64
CA ASN A 358 -11.89 -7.63 -27.89
C ASN A 358 -13.31 -7.07 -28.12
N SER A 359 -13.83 -6.21 -27.23
CA SER A 359 -15.19 -5.65 -27.34
C SER A 359 -15.27 -4.35 -28.16
N PHE A 360 -14.12 -3.78 -28.59
CA PHE A 360 -14.06 -2.55 -29.39
C PHE A 360 -12.98 -2.59 -30.47
#